data_8b39182e16cfeeddadac1ee69e034d73
#
_entry.id   8b39182e16cfeeddadac1ee69e034d73
#
_cell.length_a   1.000
_cell.length_b   1.000
_cell.length_c   1.000
_cell.angle_alpha   90.00
_cell.angle_beta   90.00
_cell.angle_gamma   90.00
#
_symmetry.space_group_name_H-M   'P 1'
#
loop_
_entity.id
_entity.type
_entity.pdbx_description
1 polymer ?
#
loop_
_entity_poly.entity_id
_entity_poly.type
_entity_poly.pdbx_seq_one_letter_code
_entity_poly.pdbx_strand_id
1 'polypeptide(L)'
;VFRSALTLFLLAACVFFGLHLTGDPARIMLGDGADAAAIAAFREQWGLNRPLWEQFFIYIGKFLQLDMGKSYLTGLPVKDVFLEALDATMHLMIPTAVVTLLIGIPSGVVAALYRNTWVDKTMMFVSVFGYAVPNFFMGVLLLLIFSITLGILPSYGNSTVWHYIMPVITMATSEAAIFSRYAR
;
A
#
# COMPACT_ATOMS: atom_id res chain seq x y z
N VAL A 1 -21.15 9.11 -9.67
CA VAL A 1 -21.60 8.00 -8.80
C VAL A 1 -21.81 6.72 -9.60
N PHE A 2 -22.65 6.69 -10.64
CA PHE A 2 -22.93 5.46 -11.42
C PHE A 2 -21.66 4.86 -12.07
N ARG A 3 -20.85 5.69 -12.74
CA ARG A 3 -19.58 5.22 -13.35
C ARG A 3 -18.63 4.62 -12.32
N SER A 4 -18.47 5.26 -11.16
CA SER A 4 -17.62 4.76 -10.10
C SER A 4 -18.11 3.42 -9.53
N ALA A 5 -19.42 3.28 -9.29
CA ALA A 5 -20.02 2.03 -8.83
C ALA A 5 -19.84 0.90 -9.86
N LEU A 6 -20.05 1.20 -11.15
CA LEU A 6 -19.81 0.24 -12.22
C LEU A 6 -18.35 -0.19 -12.31
N THR A 7 -17.42 0.77 -12.20
CA THR A 7 -15.97 0.46 -12.20
C THR A 7 -15.59 -0.44 -11.03
N LEU A 8 -16.08 -0.15 -9.82
CA LEU A 8 -15.82 -0.98 -8.64
C LEU A 8 -16.41 -2.39 -8.79
N PHE A 9 -17.63 -2.49 -9.33
CA PHE A 9 -18.24 -3.80 -9.59
C PHE A 9 -17.45 -4.61 -10.62
N LEU A 10 -17.05 -3.99 -11.74
CA LEU A 10 -16.22 -4.65 -12.75
C LEU A 10 -14.87 -5.07 -12.20
N LEU A 11 -14.24 -4.22 -11.38
CA LEU A 11 -12.98 -4.55 -10.71
C LEU A 11 -13.15 -5.75 -9.78
N ALA A 12 -14.19 -5.76 -8.95
CA ALA A 12 -14.49 -6.88 -8.06
C ALA A 12 -14.74 -8.18 -8.85
N ALA A 13 -15.48 -8.10 -9.97
CA ALA A 13 -15.70 -9.23 -10.84
C ALA A 13 -14.39 -9.73 -11.48
N CYS A 14 -13.58 -8.84 -12.04
CA CYS A 14 -12.29 -9.21 -12.64
C CYS A 14 -11.36 -9.87 -11.61
N VAL A 15 -11.26 -9.33 -10.40
CA VAL A 15 -10.44 -9.92 -9.34
C VAL A 15 -10.98 -11.28 -8.92
N PHE A 16 -12.30 -11.40 -8.68
CA PHE A 16 -12.92 -12.65 -8.28
C PHE A 16 -12.71 -13.77 -9.30
N PHE A 17 -13.08 -13.53 -10.56
CA PHE A 17 -12.92 -14.54 -11.63
C PHE A 17 -11.45 -14.76 -11.98
N GLY A 18 -10.62 -13.71 -11.96
CA GLY A 18 -9.17 -13.81 -12.20
C GLY A 18 -8.49 -14.74 -11.18
N LEU A 19 -8.80 -14.61 -9.90
CA LEU A 19 -8.26 -15.48 -8.86
C LEU A 19 -8.68 -16.94 -9.06
N HIS A 20 -9.90 -17.21 -9.50
CA HIS A 20 -10.37 -18.57 -9.80
C HIS A 20 -9.72 -19.17 -11.05
N LEU A 21 -9.24 -18.34 -11.98
CA LEU A 21 -8.48 -18.81 -13.15
C LEU A 21 -7.04 -19.22 -12.80
N THR A 22 -6.48 -18.69 -11.71
CA THR A 22 -5.10 -19.03 -11.29
C THR A 22 -4.99 -20.40 -10.61
N GLY A 23 -6.11 -20.99 -10.22
CA GLY A 23 -6.16 -22.33 -9.63
C GLY A 23 -7.28 -22.50 -8.60
N ASP A 24 -7.40 -23.71 -8.10
CA ASP A 24 -8.32 -24.05 -7.02
C ASP A 24 -7.84 -23.50 -5.68
N PRO A 25 -8.59 -22.61 -5.02
CA PRO A 25 -8.20 -22.05 -3.72
C PRO A 25 -7.87 -23.13 -2.67
N ALA A 26 -8.57 -24.26 -2.67
CA ALA A 26 -8.30 -25.35 -1.73
C ALA A 26 -6.90 -25.96 -1.94
N ARG A 27 -6.47 -26.14 -3.19
CA ARG A 27 -5.13 -26.66 -3.51
C ARG A 27 -4.04 -25.63 -3.22
N ILE A 28 -4.30 -24.36 -3.52
CA ILE A 28 -3.36 -23.26 -3.23
C ILE A 28 -3.10 -23.16 -1.73
N MET A 29 -4.15 -23.31 -0.90
CA MET A 29 -4.03 -23.17 0.56
C MET A 29 -3.44 -24.41 1.25
N LEU A 30 -3.82 -25.61 0.80
CA LEU A 30 -3.39 -26.87 1.43
C LEU A 30 -2.10 -27.44 0.81
N GLY A 31 -1.69 -26.95 -0.35
CA GLY A 31 -0.55 -27.44 -1.12
C GLY A 31 -0.89 -28.64 -2.00
N ASP A 32 -0.05 -28.90 -3.02
CA ASP A 32 -0.26 -29.96 -4.01
C ASP A 32 -0.19 -31.37 -3.43
N GLY A 33 0.42 -31.54 -2.26
CA GLY A 33 0.54 -32.83 -1.56
C GLY A 33 -0.60 -33.13 -0.58
N ALA A 34 -1.62 -32.27 -0.51
CA ALA A 34 -2.72 -32.47 0.44
C ALA A 34 -3.59 -33.68 0.07
N ASP A 35 -4.07 -34.39 1.10
CA ASP A 35 -5.00 -35.49 0.92
C ASP A 35 -6.31 -35.04 0.27
N ALA A 36 -6.85 -35.88 -0.61
CA ALA A 36 -8.11 -35.59 -1.32
C ALA A 36 -9.28 -35.34 -0.35
N ALA A 37 -9.31 -36.03 0.79
CA ALA A 37 -10.32 -35.82 1.82
C ALA A 37 -10.20 -34.44 2.48
N ALA A 38 -8.99 -33.96 2.72
CA ALA A 38 -8.74 -32.60 3.27
C ALA A 38 -9.16 -31.53 2.28
N ILE A 39 -8.86 -31.70 0.98
CA ILE A 39 -9.28 -30.78 -0.08
C ILE A 39 -10.81 -30.72 -0.17
N ALA A 40 -11.48 -31.86 -0.12
CA ALA A 40 -12.95 -31.95 -0.18
C ALA A 40 -13.59 -31.24 1.05
N ALA A 41 -13.08 -31.52 2.25
CA ALA A 41 -13.55 -30.88 3.48
C ALA A 41 -13.36 -29.34 3.44
N PHE A 42 -12.21 -28.86 2.95
CA PHE A 42 -11.94 -27.43 2.78
C PHE A 42 -12.94 -26.78 1.81
N ARG A 43 -13.18 -27.40 0.65
CA ARG A 43 -14.15 -26.89 -0.34
C ARG A 43 -15.57 -26.84 0.23
N GLU A 44 -15.98 -27.82 1.01
CA GLU A 44 -17.28 -27.84 1.67
C GLU A 44 -17.39 -26.75 2.72
N GLN A 45 -16.40 -26.64 3.59
CA GLN A 45 -16.36 -25.62 4.66
C GLN A 45 -16.45 -24.18 4.11
N TRP A 46 -15.82 -23.92 2.97
CA TRP A 46 -15.74 -22.57 2.38
C TRP A 46 -16.77 -22.36 1.25
N GLY A 47 -17.61 -23.36 0.96
CA GLY A 47 -18.66 -23.28 -0.07
C GLY A 47 -18.11 -23.21 -1.50
N LEU A 48 -16.88 -23.70 -1.73
CA LEU A 48 -16.22 -23.70 -3.04
C LEU A 48 -16.78 -24.74 -4.01
N ASN A 49 -17.67 -25.64 -3.54
CA ASN A 49 -18.37 -26.63 -4.37
C ASN A 49 -19.53 -26.03 -5.18
N ARG A 50 -19.92 -24.78 -4.92
CA ARG A 50 -20.99 -24.09 -5.64
C ARG A 50 -20.51 -23.60 -7.00
N PRO A 51 -21.41 -23.40 -7.98
CA PRO A 51 -21.06 -22.73 -9.23
C PRO A 51 -20.43 -21.35 -9.00
N LEU A 52 -19.44 -20.98 -9.81
CA LEU A 52 -18.67 -19.71 -9.63
C LEU A 52 -19.56 -18.46 -9.62
N TRP A 53 -20.62 -18.43 -10.44
CA TRP A 53 -21.57 -17.32 -10.45
C TRP A 53 -22.32 -17.18 -9.11
N GLU A 54 -22.69 -18.31 -8.47
CA GLU A 54 -23.34 -18.30 -7.17
C GLU A 54 -22.38 -17.79 -6.07
N GLN A 55 -21.14 -18.29 -6.08
CA GLN A 55 -20.09 -17.82 -5.18
C GLN A 55 -19.88 -16.29 -5.32
N PHE A 56 -19.86 -15.78 -6.56
CA PHE A 56 -19.73 -14.36 -6.83
C PHE A 56 -20.87 -13.52 -6.26
N PHE A 57 -22.11 -13.92 -6.47
CA PHE A 57 -23.26 -13.20 -5.92
C PHE A 57 -23.34 -13.26 -4.40
N ILE A 58 -22.97 -14.40 -3.79
CA ILE A 58 -22.83 -14.51 -2.34
C ILE A 58 -21.76 -13.53 -1.83
N TYR A 59 -20.60 -13.50 -2.50
CA TYR A 59 -19.50 -12.57 -2.18
C TYR A 59 -19.95 -11.11 -2.24
N ILE A 60 -20.59 -10.70 -3.33
CA ILE A 60 -21.12 -9.34 -3.47
C ILE A 60 -22.18 -9.03 -2.41
N GLY A 61 -23.10 -9.96 -2.15
CA GLY A 61 -24.13 -9.79 -1.12
C GLY A 61 -23.56 -9.59 0.28
N LYS A 62 -22.54 -10.36 0.65
CA LYS A 62 -21.83 -10.20 1.92
C LYS A 62 -21.05 -8.89 1.97
N PHE A 63 -20.36 -8.55 0.89
CA PHE A 63 -19.61 -7.30 0.80
C PHE A 63 -20.49 -6.06 0.99
N LEU A 64 -21.70 -6.05 0.41
CA LEU A 64 -22.68 -4.97 0.60
C LEU A 64 -23.19 -4.87 2.04
N GLN A 65 -23.14 -5.97 2.81
CA GLN A 65 -23.46 -6.01 4.24
C GLN A 65 -22.25 -5.72 5.13
N LEU A 66 -21.09 -5.33 4.53
CA LEU A 66 -19.82 -5.14 5.22
C LEU A 66 -19.28 -6.42 5.90
N ASP A 67 -19.79 -7.58 5.50
CA ASP A 67 -19.24 -8.88 5.89
C ASP A 67 -18.17 -9.30 4.88
N MET A 68 -16.92 -9.07 5.23
CA MET A 68 -15.76 -9.44 4.41
C MET A 68 -15.38 -10.92 4.57
N GLY A 69 -16.09 -11.69 5.40
CA GLY A 69 -15.80 -13.09 5.67
C GLY A 69 -14.51 -13.30 6.47
N LYS A 70 -13.93 -14.49 6.30
CA LYS A 70 -12.69 -14.90 6.95
C LYS A 70 -11.58 -15.11 5.94
N SER A 71 -10.35 -14.87 6.34
CA SER A 71 -9.15 -15.15 5.54
C SER A 71 -8.93 -16.65 5.43
N TYR A 72 -8.71 -17.17 4.24
CA TYR A 72 -8.34 -18.59 4.03
C TYR A 72 -7.00 -18.93 4.68
N LEU A 73 -6.07 -17.97 4.75
CA LEU A 73 -4.73 -18.20 5.26
C LEU A 73 -4.65 -18.22 6.79
N THR A 74 -5.34 -17.27 7.44
CA THR A 74 -5.22 -17.07 8.89
C THR A 74 -6.45 -17.55 9.67
N GLY A 75 -7.59 -17.77 9.01
CA GLY A 75 -8.88 -18.07 9.64
C GLY A 75 -9.51 -16.88 10.37
N LEU A 76 -8.81 -15.75 10.45
CA LEU A 76 -9.28 -14.52 11.12
C LEU A 76 -10.30 -13.77 10.26
N PRO A 77 -11.19 -12.95 10.87
CA PRO A 77 -12.05 -12.05 10.11
C PRO A 77 -11.23 -11.13 9.22
N VAL A 78 -11.54 -11.05 7.93
CA VAL A 78 -10.82 -10.18 6.97
C VAL A 78 -10.87 -8.72 7.39
N LYS A 79 -11.98 -8.30 8.02
CA LYS A 79 -12.12 -6.94 8.56
C LYS A 79 -11.01 -6.60 9.56
N ASP A 80 -10.67 -7.52 10.47
CA ASP A 80 -9.66 -7.28 11.50
C ASP A 80 -8.26 -7.22 10.88
N VAL A 81 -7.96 -8.16 9.97
CA VAL A 81 -6.69 -8.14 9.20
C VAL A 81 -6.56 -6.85 8.37
N PHE A 82 -7.65 -6.40 7.75
CA PHE A 82 -7.67 -5.16 6.98
C PHE A 82 -7.45 -3.93 7.86
N LEU A 83 -8.13 -3.84 9.01
CA LEU A 83 -8.00 -2.70 9.91
C LEU A 83 -6.59 -2.60 10.51
N GLU A 84 -5.97 -3.73 10.86
CA GLU A 84 -4.59 -3.78 11.32
C GLU A 84 -3.61 -3.28 10.24
N ALA A 85 -3.76 -3.76 9.00
CA ALA A 85 -2.96 -3.31 7.88
C ALA A 85 -3.21 -1.83 7.53
N LEU A 86 -4.46 -1.37 7.64
CA LEU A 86 -4.83 0.03 7.41
C LEU A 86 -4.21 0.94 8.47
N ASP A 87 -4.24 0.54 9.74
CA ASP A 87 -3.62 1.29 10.83
C ASP A 87 -2.11 1.51 10.57
N ALA A 88 -1.37 0.45 10.26
CA ALA A 88 0.05 0.54 9.91
C ALA A 88 0.29 1.46 8.68
N THR A 89 -0.58 1.37 7.68
CA THR A 89 -0.53 2.22 6.49
C THR A 89 -0.77 3.68 6.82
N MET A 90 -1.77 3.99 7.66
CA MET A 90 -2.07 5.36 8.06
C MET A 90 -0.95 5.98 8.88
N HIS A 91 -0.33 5.22 9.78
CA HIS A 91 0.84 5.67 10.55
C HIS A 91 2.04 6.04 9.67
N LEU A 92 2.15 5.46 8.49
CA LEU A 92 3.19 5.82 7.51
C LEU A 92 2.73 6.95 6.59
N MET A 93 1.53 6.85 6.02
CA MET A 93 1.08 7.75 4.95
C MET A 93 0.72 9.15 5.45
N ILE A 94 0.14 9.29 6.65
CA ILE A 94 -0.24 10.60 7.18
C ILE A 94 1.01 11.46 7.45
N PRO A 95 2.03 11.01 8.19
CA PRO A 95 3.25 11.78 8.35
C PRO A 95 3.97 12.06 7.02
N THR A 96 3.98 11.10 6.11
CA THR A 96 4.55 11.29 4.76
C THR A 96 3.84 12.44 4.03
N ALA A 97 2.51 12.44 3.99
CA ALA A 97 1.73 13.51 3.36
C ALA A 97 2.00 14.87 4.02
N VAL A 98 2.02 14.92 5.35
CA VAL A 98 2.32 16.17 6.09
C VAL A 98 3.70 16.70 5.72
N VAL A 99 4.74 15.87 5.77
CA VAL A 99 6.11 16.27 5.44
C VAL A 99 6.22 16.70 3.97
N THR A 100 5.60 15.93 3.06
CA THR A 100 5.54 16.26 1.64
C THR A 100 4.95 17.65 1.39
N LEU A 101 3.82 17.98 2.01
CA LEU A 101 3.15 19.25 1.83
C LEU A 101 3.94 20.41 2.48
N LEU A 102 4.49 20.19 3.69
CA LEU A 102 5.26 21.18 4.43
C LEU A 102 6.59 21.55 3.75
N ILE A 103 7.17 20.64 2.98
CA ILE A 103 8.42 20.89 2.24
C ILE A 103 8.12 21.27 0.78
N GLY A 104 7.27 20.50 0.11
CA GLY A 104 7.02 20.63 -1.32
C GLY A 104 6.36 21.94 -1.70
N ILE A 105 5.28 22.33 -1.00
CA ILE A 105 4.57 23.56 -1.34
C ILE A 105 5.41 24.81 -1.05
N PRO A 106 5.99 25.00 0.15
CA PRO A 106 6.80 26.19 0.42
C PRO A 106 8.02 26.30 -0.49
N SER A 107 8.71 25.19 -0.77
CA SER A 107 9.86 25.20 -1.68
C SER A 107 9.47 25.61 -3.12
N GLY A 108 8.33 25.13 -3.62
CA GLY A 108 7.80 25.55 -4.92
C GLY A 108 7.38 27.01 -4.96
N VAL A 109 6.69 27.50 -3.92
CA VAL A 109 6.31 28.92 -3.79
C VAL A 109 7.55 29.82 -3.74
N VAL A 110 8.57 29.47 -2.96
CA VAL A 110 9.83 30.20 -2.92
C VAL A 110 10.49 30.21 -4.30
N ALA A 111 10.55 29.08 -5.00
CA ALA A 111 11.09 29.03 -6.36
C ALA A 111 10.30 29.93 -7.34
N ALA A 112 8.96 30.00 -7.21
CA ALA A 112 8.11 30.85 -8.03
C ALA A 112 8.34 32.35 -7.75
N LEU A 113 8.44 32.73 -6.47
CA LEU A 113 8.67 34.11 -6.06
C LEU A 113 10.04 34.64 -6.53
N TYR A 114 11.06 33.79 -6.53
CA TYR A 114 12.42 34.13 -6.98
C TYR A 114 12.73 33.56 -8.35
N ARG A 115 11.73 33.53 -9.26
CA ARG A 115 11.84 32.90 -10.59
C ARG A 115 13.03 33.44 -11.39
N ASN A 116 13.73 32.55 -12.08
CA ASN A 116 14.94 32.84 -12.88
C ASN A 116 16.18 33.30 -12.08
N THR A 117 16.12 33.36 -10.76
CA THR A 117 17.26 33.65 -9.90
C THR A 117 18.04 32.39 -9.54
N TRP A 118 19.11 32.54 -8.80
CA TRP A 118 19.88 31.42 -8.27
C TRP A 118 19.07 30.58 -7.28
N VAL A 119 18.18 31.18 -6.48
CA VAL A 119 17.28 30.49 -5.55
C VAL A 119 16.39 29.51 -6.29
N ASP A 120 15.72 29.95 -7.35
CA ASP A 120 14.89 29.12 -8.20
C ASP A 120 15.67 27.93 -8.79
N LYS A 121 16.84 28.20 -9.36
CA LYS A 121 17.69 27.16 -9.96
C LYS A 121 18.10 26.11 -8.94
N THR A 122 18.46 26.52 -7.72
CA THR A 122 18.85 25.59 -6.66
C THR A 122 17.66 24.74 -6.19
N MET A 123 16.49 25.38 -5.96
CA MET A 123 15.28 24.64 -5.56
C MET A 123 14.87 23.61 -6.62
N MET A 124 14.93 23.98 -7.89
CA MET A 124 14.62 23.06 -8.99
C MET A 124 15.67 21.94 -9.12
N PHE A 125 16.95 22.25 -8.94
CA PHE A 125 18.02 21.24 -8.94
C PHE A 125 17.81 20.22 -7.82
N VAL A 126 17.55 20.67 -6.58
CA VAL A 126 17.25 19.79 -5.44
C VAL A 126 16.01 18.95 -5.69
N SER A 127 14.94 19.54 -6.27
CA SER A 127 13.73 18.80 -6.63
C SER A 127 13.99 17.73 -7.68
N VAL A 128 14.75 18.04 -8.74
CA VAL A 128 15.12 17.06 -9.77
C VAL A 128 15.94 15.93 -9.17
N PHE A 129 16.91 16.26 -8.31
CA PHE A 129 17.73 15.27 -7.63
C PHE A 129 16.90 14.37 -6.71
N GLY A 130 16.02 14.97 -5.88
CA GLY A 130 15.13 14.22 -4.97
C GLY A 130 14.17 13.27 -5.70
N TYR A 131 13.71 13.64 -6.89
CA TYR A 131 12.88 12.78 -7.74
C TYR A 131 13.68 11.71 -8.48
N ALA A 132 14.91 12.02 -8.90
CA ALA A 132 15.74 11.11 -9.68
C ALA A 132 16.29 9.94 -8.87
N VAL A 133 16.44 10.11 -7.55
CA VAL A 133 16.92 9.04 -6.66
C VAL A 133 15.80 8.04 -6.40
N PRO A 134 15.96 6.75 -6.75
CA PRO A 134 14.97 5.74 -6.48
C PRO A 134 14.71 5.60 -4.97
N ASN A 135 13.43 5.48 -4.56
CA ASN A 135 13.06 5.40 -3.15
C ASN A 135 13.76 4.26 -2.40
N PHE A 136 13.91 3.08 -3.02
CA PHE A 136 14.61 1.97 -2.39
C PHE A 136 16.08 2.30 -2.08
N PHE A 137 16.75 3.02 -2.98
CA PHE A 137 18.13 3.45 -2.80
C PHE A 137 18.25 4.48 -1.66
N MET A 138 17.35 5.47 -1.63
CA MET A 138 17.26 6.43 -0.52
C MET A 138 17.01 5.71 0.81
N GLY A 139 16.11 4.74 0.86
CA GLY A 139 15.83 3.94 2.06
C GLY A 139 17.05 3.17 2.54
N VAL A 140 17.79 2.54 1.64
CA VAL A 140 19.04 1.82 1.98
C VAL A 140 20.11 2.78 2.51
N LEU A 141 20.29 3.94 1.88
CA LEU A 141 21.25 4.95 2.36
C LEU A 141 20.91 5.45 3.77
N LEU A 142 19.65 5.78 4.02
CA LEU A 142 19.20 6.21 5.36
C LEU A 142 19.42 5.11 6.41
N LEU A 143 19.12 3.85 6.07
CA LEU A 143 19.34 2.71 6.95
C LEU A 143 20.82 2.53 7.24
N LEU A 144 21.70 2.60 6.24
CA LEU A 144 23.15 2.49 6.44
C LEU A 144 23.69 3.61 7.34
N ILE A 145 23.24 4.85 7.11
CA ILE A 145 23.74 6.01 7.86
C ILE A 145 23.16 6.01 9.28
N PHE A 146 21.84 6.04 9.42
CA PHE A 146 21.17 6.33 10.69
C PHE A 146 21.00 5.11 11.58
N SER A 147 20.84 3.92 11.02
CA SER A 147 20.66 2.70 11.80
C SER A 147 21.96 1.95 12.01
N ILE A 148 22.70 1.66 10.94
CA ILE A 148 23.89 0.81 11.03
C ILE A 148 25.11 1.60 11.51
N THR A 149 25.40 2.77 10.92
CA THR A 149 26.61 3.53 11.26
C THR A 149 26.46 4.36 12.53
N LEU A 150 25.36 5.12 12.65
CA LEU A 150 25.13 6.01 13.78
C LEU A 150 24.38 5.33 14.93
N GLY A 151 23.63 4.25 14.70
CA GLY A 151 22.87 3.53 15.70
C GLY A 151 21.76 4.32 16.39
N ILE A 152 21.28 5.41 15.77
CA ILE A 152 20.29 6.32 16.37
C ILE A 152 18.84 6.04 15.99
N LEU A 153 18.61 5.31 14.90
CA LEU A 153 17.28 4.91 14.46
C LEU A 153 17.17 3.38 14.32
N PRO A 154 16.00 2.81 14.64
CA PRO A 154 15.78 1.37 14.52
C PRO A 154 15.76 0.93 13.05
N SER A 155 16.34 -0.25 12.74
CA SER A 155 16.41 -0.79 11.37
C SER A 155 15.12 -1.50 10.93
N TYR A 156 14.28 -1.93 11.87
CA TYR A 156 13.04 -2.70 11.59
C TYR A 156 12.02 -2.50 12.70
N GLY A 157 10.76 -2.83 12.41
CA GLY A 157 9.65 -2.74 13.36
C GLY A 157 8.71 -1.57 13.08
N ASN A 158 7.67 -1.42 13.91
CA ASN A 158 6.62 -0.39 13.80
C ASN A 158 6.07 0.07 15.15
N SER A 159 6.72 -0.29 16.26
CA SER A 159 6.18 -0.10 17.61
C SER A 159 6.33 1.32 18.16
N THR A 160 7.19 2.14 17.57
CA THR A 160 7.44 3.52 18.02
C THR A 160 7.56 4.49 16.84
N VAL A 161 7.39 5.79 17.08
CA VAL A 161 7.54 6.85 16.08
C VAL A 161 8.92 6.82 15.38
N TRP A 162 9.96 6.38 16.07
CA TRP A 162 11.31 6.29 15.52
C TRP A 162 11.43 5.33 14.33
N HIS A 163 10.59 4.30 14.26
CA HIS A 163 10.57 3.35 13.14
C HIS A 163 10.04 3.96 11.84
N TYR A 164 9.23 5.03 11.95
CA TYR A 164 8.61 5.67 10.80
C TYR A 164 9.46 6.79 10.18
N ILE A 165 10.48 7.31 10.90
CA ILE A 165 11.28 8.45 10.43
C ILE A 165 11.94 8.17 9.09
N MET A 166 12.70 7.08 8.96
CA MET A 166 13.40 6.75 7.72
C MET A 166 12.44 6.47 6.56
N PRO A 167 11.40 5.62 6.72
CA PRO A 167 10.40 5.42 5.67
C PRO A 167 9.68 6.70 5.25
N VAL A 168 9.30 7.55 6.20
CA VAL A 168 8.65 8.85 5.91
C VAL A 168 9.58 9.77 5.11
N ILE A 169 10.83 9.93 5.52
CA ILE A 169 11.82 10.75 4.77
C ILE A 169 12.02 10.18 3.37
N THR A 170 12.15 8.87 3.25
CA THR A 170 12.34 8.20 1.95
C THR A 170 11.20 8.53 0.98
N MET A 171 9.95 8.34 1.41
CA MET A 171 8.79 8.59 0.57
C MET A 171 8.55 10.09 0.34
N ALA A 172 8.67 10.90 1.40
CA ALA A 172 8.41 12.34 1.30
C ALA A 172 9.41 13.07 0.40
N THR A 173 10.64 12.59 0.25
CA THR A 173 11.66 13.25 -0.58
C THR A 173 11.24 13.30 -2.05
N SER A 174 10.82 12.18 -2.63
CA SER A 174 10.39 12.13 -4.03
C SER A 174 9.06 12.87 -4.25
N GLU A 175 8.11 12.70 -3.34
CA GLU A 175 6.80 13.34 -3.44
C GLU A 175 6.90 14.86 -3.26
N ALA A 176 7.67 15.36 -2.29
CA ALA A 176 7.90 16.79 -2.08
C ALA A 176 8.56 17.46 -3.31
N ALA A 177 9.45 16.73 -3.98
CA ALA A 177 10.06 17.19 -5.23
C ALA A 177 9.03 17.41 -6.34
N ILE A 178 8.06 16.50 -6.46
CA ILE A 178 6.94 16.60 -7.42
C ILE A 178 6.06 17.80 -7.07
N PHE A 179 5.62 17.92 -5.80
CA PHE A 179 4.79 19.04 -5.34
C PHE A 179 5.49 20.38 -5.49
N SER A 180 6.79 20.46 -5.22
CA SER A 180 7.59 21.67 -5.43
C SER A 180 7.54 22.14 -6.89
N ARG A 181 7.63 21.22 -7.85
CA ARG A 181 7.54 21.54 -9.28
C ARG A 181 6.15 22.02 -9.71
N TYR A 182 5.09 21.43 -9.15
CA TYR A 182 3.72 21.87 -9.44
C TYR A 182 3.37 23.20 -8.80
N ALA A 183 3.92 23.49 -7.61
CA ALA A 183 3.70 24.75 -6.91
C ALA A 183 4.49 25.95 -7.50
N ARG A 184 5.52 25.68 -8.31
CA ARG A 184 6.32 26.71 -9.04
C ARG A 184 5.65 27.13 -10.33
#